data_1a600080472ddd7dd033d7e1bcf06013
#
_entry.id   1a600080472ddd7dd033d7e1bcf06013
#
_cell.length_a   1.000
_cell.length_b   1.000
_cell.length_c   1.000
_cell.angle_alpha   90.00
_cell.angle_beta   90.00
_cell.angle_gamma   90.00
#
_symmetry.space_group_name_H-M   'P 1'
#
loop_
_entity.id
_entity.type
_entity.pdbx_description
1 polymer ?
#
loop_
_entity_poly.entity_id
_entity_poly.type
_entity_poly.pdbx_seq_one_letter_code
_entity_poly.pdbx_strand_id
1 'polypeptide(L)'
;STFLGSLAAGLEADRVVIALIGERSREVNEFVRNVLPQSIMSKTVVIAATASEPPGAKKRAAYCAITAAEHFRDEGHNVLFLFDSITRFAEAHRETALMAGETPALNAFPPSTVRVISELAERAGPGLGNKGDITAIYSVLVAGSDMEEPVADMIRGILDGHIILSRQIAERQRYPAIDVLRSVSRALPHAAADDENALIRRCRKTLALYEELEPMLRANLYEFGKDADGDNSIALFPALDAFMGTKSPDGIAAAFDTLQSILGPDGQAPVPEEEIKTEG
;
A
#
# COMPACT_ATOMS: atom_id res chain seq x y z
N SER A 1 8.51 -5.06 -5.09
CA SER A 1 8.03 -5.73 -6.34
C SER A 1 7.00 -6.82 -6.04
N THR A 2 7.24 -7.76 -5.08
CA THR A 2 6.31 -8.86 -4.78
C THR A 2 4.91 -8.38 -4.39
N PHE A 3 4.82 -7.34 -3.57
CA PHE A 3 3.54 -6.73 -3.16
C PHE A 3 2.79 -6.13 -4.36
N LEU A 4 3.48 -5.44 -5.27
CA LEU A 4 2.87 -4.93 -6.51
C LEU A 4 2.33 -6.07 -7.40
N GLY A 5 3.06 -7.18 -7.50
CA GLY A 5 2.57 -8.38 -8.20
C GLY A 5 1.31 -8.97 -7.57
N SER A 6 1.24 -8.98 -6.22
CA SER A 6 0.05 -9.41 -5.49
C SER A 6 -1.14 -8.47 -5.73
N LEU A 7 -0.92 -7.16 -5.78
CA LEU A 7 -1.96 -6.18 -6.11
C LEU A 7 -2.45 -6.36 -7.56
N ALA A 8 -1.52 -6.56 -8.51
CA ALA A 8 -1.88 -6.82 -9.91
C ALA A 8 -2.74 -8.07 -10.09
N ALA A 9 -2.53 -9.09 -9.25
CA ALA A 9 -3.28 -10.34 -9.30
C ALA A 9 -4.62 -10.28 -8.53
N GLY A 10 -4.66 -9.54 -7.43
CA GLY A 10 -5.79 -9.54 -6.50
C GLY A 10 -6.83 -8.45 -6.74
N LEU A 11 -6.47 -7.37 -7.43
CA LEU A 11 -7.41 -6.29 -7.74
C LEU A 11 -8.16 -6.58 -9.04
N GLU A 12 -9.46 -6.40 -9.00
CA GLU A 12 -10.32 -6.54 -10.18
C GLU A 12 -10.08 -5.37 -11.12
N ALA A 13 -9.64 -5.69 -12.36
CA ALA A 13 -9.45 -4.73 -13.43
C ALA A 13 -9.56 -5.42 -14.78
N ASP A 14 -10.11 -4.72 -15.77
CA ASP A 14 -10.20 -5.20 -17.16
C ASP A 14 -8.83 -5.14 -17.84
N ARG A 15 -8.04 -4.14 -17.51
CA ARG A 15 -6.68 -3.90 -18.02
C ARG A 15 -5.73 -3.53 -16.89
N VAL A 16 -4.49 -3.93 -17.04
CA VAL A 16 -3.41 -3.59 -16.11
C VAL A 16 -2.31 -2.87 -16.89
N VAL A 17 -1.92 -1.70 -16.44
CA VAL A 17 -0.78 -0.98 -17.01
C VAL A 17 0.27 -0.81 -15.91
N ILE A 18 1.50 -1.24 -16.20
CA ILE A 18 2.59 -1.23 -15.23
C ILE A 18 3.72 -0.37 -15.78
N ALA A 19 4.07 0.69 -15.06
CA ALA A 19 5.22 1.54 -15.34
C ALA A 19 6.38 1.17 -14.42
N LEU A 20 7.50 0.69 -14.97
CA LEU A 20 8.72 0.40 -14.21
C LEU A 20 9.78 1.45 -14.57
N ILE A 21 9.91 2.47 -13.72
CA ILE A 21 10.72 3.67 -13.99
C ILE A 21 11.95 3.72 -13.09
N GLY A 22 13.11 3.58 -13.69
CA GLY A 22 14.39 3.66 -12.98
C GLY A 22 14.81 2.39 -12.25
N GLU A 23 14.10 1.30 -12.47
CA GLU A 23 14.44 0.00 -11.89
C GLU A 23 15.61 -0.67 -12.64
N ARG A 24 16.33 -1.58 -12.00
CA ARG A 24 17.43 -2.31 -12.64
C ARG A 24 16.88 -3.28 -13.68
N SER A 25 17.57 -3.43 -14.81
CA SER A 25 17.15 -4.31 -15.92
C SER A 25 16.86 -5.76 -15.47
N ARG A 26 17.62 -6.31 -14.50
CA ARG A 26 17.39 -7.65 -13.97
C ARG A 26 16.10 -7.71 -13.12
N GLU A 27 15.79 -6.65 -12.37
CA GLU A 27 14.59 -6.56 -11.53
C GLU A 27 13.34 -6.42 -12.40
N VAL A 28 13.42 -5.67 -13.49
CA VAL A 28 12.36 -5.60 -14.52
C VAL A 28 12.10 -6.99 -15.12
N ASN A 29 13.15 -7.71 -15.51
CA ASN A 29 13.02 -9.06 -16.07
C ASN A 29 12.45 -10.05 -15.04
N GLU A 30 12.92 -10.00 -13.80
CA GLU A 30 12.43 -10.84 -12.70
C GLU A 30 10.94 -10.57 -12.44
N PHE A 31 10.55 -9.30 -12.37
CA PHE A 31 9.16 -8.90 -12.16
C PHE A 31 8.24 -9.46 -13.25
N VAL A 32 8.59 -9.26 -14.51
CA VAL A 32 7.76 -9.69 -15.65
C VAL A 32 7.69 -11.22 -15.76
N ARG A 33 8.79 -11.94 -15.47
CA ARG A 33 8.84 -13.39 -15.67
C ARG A 33 8.33 -14.19 -14.49
N ASN A 34 8.61 -13.74 -13.27
CA ASN A 34 8.45 -14.54 -12.06
C ASN A 34 7.47 -13.96 -11.06
N VAL A 35 7.25 -12.64 -11.07
CA VAL A 35 6.35 -11.96 -10.10
C VAL A 35 4.95 -11.79 -10.67
N LEU A 36 4.83 -11.40 -11.95
CA LEU A 36 3.53 -11.26 -12.59
C LEU A 36 2.93 -12.64 -12.90
N PRO A 37 1.69 -12.92 -12.42
CA PRO A 37 1.01 -14.16 -12.75
C PRO A 37 0.70 -14.27 -14.24
N GLN A 38 0.89 -15.46 -14.80
CA GLN A 38 0.57 -15.74 -16.21
C GLN A 38 -0.90 -15.45 -16.56
N SER A 39 -1.80 -15.62 -15.60
CA SER A 39 -3.25 -15.42 -15.77
C SER A 39 -3.63 -13.97 -16.14
N ILE A 40 -2.81 -12.99 -15.75
CA ILE A 40 -3.10 -11.57 -16.05
C ILE A 40 -2.28 -11.02 -17.23
N MET A 41 -1.32 -11.77 -17.76
CA MET A 41 -0.42 -11.28 -18.82
C MET A 41 -1.18 -10.83 -20.08
N SER A 42 -2.26 -11.50 -20.45
CA SER A 42 -3.06 -11.16 -21.65
C SER A 42 -3.76 -9.80 -21.53
N LYS A 43 -3.98 -9.29 -20.31
CA LYS A 43 -4.61 -7.99 -20.06
C LYS A 43 -3.61 -6.94 -19.53
N THR A 44 -2.29 -7.25 -19.54
CA THR A 44 -1.25 -6.41 -18.95
C THR A 44 -0.36 -5.77 -20.00
N VAL A 45 -0.11 -4.48 -19.87
CA VAL A 45 0.89 -3.72 -20.62
C VAL A 45 1.99 -3.30 -19.64
N VAL A 46 3.24 -3.62 -19.95
CA VAL A 46 4.40 -3.19 -19.15
C VAL A 46 5.22 -2.19 -19.96
N ILE A 47 5.44 -1.02 -19.40
CA ILE A 47 6.29 0.05 -19.96
C ILE A 47 7.42 0.28 -18.98
N ALA A 48 8.65 0.07 -19.45
CA ALA A 48 9.82 0.16 -18.59
C ALA A 48 10.87 1.14 -19.16
N ALA A 49 11.50 1.90 -18.27
CA ALA A 49 12.74 2.63 -18.52
C ALA A 49 13.70 2.34 -17.37
N THR A 50 14.78 1.63 -17.67
CA THR A 50 15.69 1.12 -16.64
C THR A 50 16.60 2.20 -16.05
N ALA A 51 17.29 1.86 -14.95
CA ALA A 51 18.19 2.76 -14.24
C ALA A 51 19.30 3.34 -15.14
N SER A 52 19.77 2.57 -16.13
CA SER A 52 20.81 2.98 -17.06
C SER A 52 20.36 3.96 -18.15
N GLU A 53 19.05 4.14 -18.32
CA GLU A 53 18.52 5.04 -19.34
C GLU A 53 18.59 6.51 -18.93
N PRO A 54 18.71 7.44 -19.91
CA PRO A 54 18.77 8.86 -19.62
C PRO A 54 17.47 9.38 -18.97
N PRO A 55 17.54 10.47 -18.19
CA PRO A 55 16.39 11.03 -17.45
C PRO A 55 15.19 11.33 -18.35
N GLY A 56 15.44 11.86 -19.55
CA GLY A 56 14.40 12.14 -20.53
C GLY A 56 13.65 10.90 -21.04
N ALA A 57 14.32 9.74 -21.12
CA ALA A 57 13.68 8.47 -21.48
C ALA A 57 12.79 7.98 -20.35
N LYS A 58 13.24 8.04 -19.09
CA LYS A 58 12.46 7.70 -17.89
C LYS A 58 11.17 8.53 -17.81
N LYS A 59 11.27 9.85 -18.04
CA LYS A 59 10.11 10.73 -18.08
C LYS A 59 9.13 10.36 -19.20
N ARG A 60 9.62 10.14 -20.42
CA ARG A 60 8.76 9.72 -21.54
C ARG A 60 8.07 8.40 -21.28
N ALA A 61 8.76 7.42 -20.70
CA ALA A 61 8.16 6.14 -20.34
C ALA A 61 7.03 6.30 -19.33
N ALA A 62 7.20 7.16 -18.32
CA ALA A 62 6.16 7.47 -17.33
C ALA A 62 4.90 8.07 -18.01
N TYR A 63 5.06 9.06 -18.87
CA TYR A 63 3.94 9.66 -19.60
C TYR A 63 3.32 8.69 -20.62
N CYS A 64 4.12 7.86 -21.28
CA CYS A 64 3.61 6.81 -22.16
C CYS A 64 2.73 5.82 -21.39
N ALA A 65 3.15 5.43 -20.20
CA ALA A 65 2.39 4.49 -19.37
C ALA A 65 1.03 5.04 -18.94
N ILE A 66 0.96 6.25 -18.42
CA ILE A 66 -0.33 6.84 -18.04
C ILE A 66 -1.22 7.10 -19.28
N THR A 67 -0.62 7.47 -20.42
CA THR A 67 -1.38 7.63 -21.68
C THR A 67 -1.96 6.31 -22.16
N ALA A 68 -1.26 5.19 -22.00
CA ALA A 68 -1.79 3.86 -22.29
C ALA A 68 -2.96 3.52 -21.35
N ALA A 69 -2.87 3.87 -20.07
CA ALA A 69 -3.97 3.70 -19.13
C ALA A 69 -5.19 4.54 -19.49
N GLU A 70 -4.99 5.80 -19.89
CA GLU A 70 -6.06 6.68 -20.38
C GLU A 70 -6.75 6.14 -21.64
N HIS A 71 -5.98 5.58 -22.55
CA HIS A 71 -6.53 4.96 -23.77
C HIS A 71 -7.51 3.83 -23.42
N PHE A 72 -7.12 2.91 -22.54
CA PHE A 72 -8.01 1.83 -22.11
C PHE A 72 -9.23 2.33 -21.32
N ARG A 73 -9.04 3.33 -20.44
CA ARG A 73 -10.16 3.99 -19.75
C ARG A 73 -11.14 4.59 -20.76
N ASP A 74 -10.63 5.26 -21.78
CA ASP A 74 -11.47 5.92 -22.79
C ASP A 74 -12.23 4.93 -23.69
N GLU A 75 -11.76 3.67 -23.77
CA GLU A 75 -12.46 2.54 -24.37
C GLU A 75 -13.52 1.90 -23.43
N GLY A 76 -13.68 2.41 -22.20
CA GLY A 76 -14.66 1.93 -21.23
C GLY A 76 -14.13 0.84 -20.27
N HIS A 77 -12.84 0.60 -20.23
CA HIS A 77 -12.23 -0.40 -19.31
C HIS A 77 -11.89 0.20 -17.96
N ASN A 78 -12.08 -0.60 -16.90
CA ASN A 78 -11.51 -0.34 -15.60
C ASN A 78 -10.03 -0.74 -15.59
N VAL A 79 -9.15 0.23 -15.36
CA VAL A 79 -7.71 0.08 -15.50
C VAL A 79 -7.03 0.12 -14.12
N LEU A 80 -6.22 -0.90 -13.81
CA LEU A 80 -5.26 -0.82 -12.72
C LEU A 80 -3.95 -0.29 -13.25
N PHE A 81 -3.53 0.88 -12.74
CA PHE A 81 -2.26 1.52 -13.07
C PHE A 81 -1.27 1.37 -11.92
N LEU A 82 -0.22 0.60 -12.12
CA LEU A 82 0.86 0.40 -11.15
C LEU A 82 2.11 1.15 -11.59
N PHE A 83 2.62 2.02 -10.76
CA PHE A 83 3.75 2.89 -11.09
C PHE A 83 4.91 2.69 -10.08
N ASP A 84 6.01 2.12 -10.55
CA ASP A 84 7.20 1.84 -9.74
C ASP A 84 8.47 2.44 -10.38
N SER A 85 8.98 3.57 -9.88
CA SER A 85 8.53 4.34 -8.73
C SER A 85 8.42 5.84 -9.05
N ILE A 86 7.54 6.52 -8.33
CA ILE A 86 7.38 7.98 -8.46
C ILE A 86 8.65 8.71 -8.00
N THR A 87 9.40 8.15 -7.05
CA THR A 87 10.69 8.69 -6.60
C THR A 87 11.69 8.75 -7.76
N ARG A 88 11.79 7.69 -8.56
CA ARG A 88 12.69 7.66 -9.73
C ARG A 88 12.23 8.60 -10.84
N PHE A 89 10.94 8.78 -11.01
CA PHE A 89 10.40 9.80 -11.92
C PHE A 89 10.76 11.22 -11.45
N ALA A 90 10.60 11.51 -10.16
CA ALA A 90 10.97 12.79 -9.56
C ALA A 90 12.48 13.08 -9.71
N GLU A 91 13.33 12.07 -9.46
CA GLU A 91 14.77 12.18 -9.68
C GLU A 91 15.11 12.48 -11.14
N ALA A 92 14.50 11.79 -12.10
CA ALA A 92 14.70 12.04 -13.53
C ALA A 92 14.19 13.43 -13.93
N HIS A 93 13.10 13.91 -13.31
CA HIS A 93 12.63 15.28 -13.51
C HIS A 93 13.65 16.29 -12.95
N ARG A 94 14.14 16.08 -11.74
CA ARG A 94 15.16 16.92 -11.11
C ARG A 94 16.39 17.10 -12.04
N GLU A 95 16.93 16.01 -12.56
CA GLU A 95 18.08 16.06 -13.47
C GLU A 95 17.78 16.88 -14.73
N THR A 96 16.61 16.67 -15.36
CA THR A 96 16.25 17.42 -16.59
C THR A 96 15.98 18.89 -16.31
N ALA A 97 15.38 19.23 -15.18
CA ALA A 97 15.08 20.61 -14.79
C ALA A 97 16.36 21.41 -14.44
N LEU A 98 17.29 20.78 -13.70
CA LEU A 98 18.60 21.38 -13.41
C LEU A 98 19.40 21.63 -14.70
N MET A 99 19.39 20.68 -15.65
CA MET A 99 20.03 20.89 -16.97
C MET A 99 19.36 22.02 -17.76
N ALA A 100 18.08 22.28 -17.56
CA ALA A 100 17.36 23.41 -18.15
C ALA A 100 17.59 24.75 -17.41
N GLY A 101 18.39 24.76 -16.34
CA GLY A 101 18.72 25.96 -15.56
C GLY A 101 17.77 26.29 -14.43
N GLU A 102 16.86 25.40 -14.07
CA GLU A 102 16.00 25.57 -12.90
C GLU A 102 16.84 25.39 -11.62
N THR A 103 16.68 26.31 -10.65
CA THR A 103 17.43 26.23 -9.39
C THR A 103 16.79 25.25 -8.43
N PRO A 104 17.57 24.44 -7.69
CA PRO A 104 17.02 23.58 -6.66
C PRO A 104 16.47 24.40 -5.49
N ALA A 105 15.32 23.97 -4.99
CA ALA A 105 14.70 24.48 -3.77
C ALA A 105 14.43 23.29 -2.83
N LEU A 106 13.46 23.28 -2.00
CA LEU A 106 12.94 22.17 -1.15
C LEU A 106 13.75 20.86 -1.23
N ASN A 107 14.76 20.71 -0.36
CA ASN A 107 15.59 19.49 -0.24
C ASN A 107 16.17 19.02 -1.59
N ALA A 108 16.72 19.95 -2.38
CA ALA A 108 17.37 19.74 -3.67
C ALA A 108 16.44 19.37 -4.86
N PHE A 109 15.13 19.40 -4.70
CA PHE A 109 14.19 19.28 -5.81
C PHE A 109 13.80 20.66 -6.37
N PRO A 110 13.74 20.83 -7.71
CA PRO A 110 13.21 22.05 -8.32
C PRO A 110 11.73 22.25 -8.00
N PRO A 111 11.25 23.52 -7.93
CA PRO A 111 9.82 23.81 -7.66
C PRO A 111 8.86 23.17 -8.65
N SER A 112 9.27 22.97 -9.91
CA SER A 112 8.46 22.27 -10.92
C SER A 112 8.17 20.80 -10.60
N THR A 113 8.92 20.19 -9.67
CA THR A 113 8.75 18.77 -9.30
C THR A 113 7.36 18.49 -8.74
N VAL A 114 6.86 19.33 -7.85
CA VAL A 114 5.50 19.20 -7.29
C VAL A 114 4.46 19.18 -8.42
N ARG A 115 4.57 20.17 -9.35
CA ARG A 115 3.63 20.28 -10.45
C ARG A 115 3.63 19.03 -11.35
N VAL A 116 4.78 18.51 -11.74
CA VAL A 116 4.81 17.33 -12.65
C VAL A 116 4.35 16.05 -11.97
N ILE A 117 4.55 15.91 -10.65
CA ILE A 117 4.01 14.79 -9.88
C ILE A 117 2.49 14.90 -9.81
N SER A 118 1.95 16.10 -9.48
CA SER A 118 0.51 16.32 -9.45
C SER A 118 -0.14 16.07 -10.81
N GLU A 119 0.42 16.65 -11.88
CA GLU A 119 -0.08 16.46 -13.25
C GLU A 119 -0.11 14.98 -13.66
N LEU A 120 0.87 14.18 -13.23
CA LEU A 120 0.90 12.74 -13.50
C LEU A 120 -0.17 11.99 -12.68
N ALA A 121 -0.29 12.32 -11.39
CA ALA A 121 -1.19 11.64 -10.47
C ALA A 121 -2.67 11.92 -10.78
N GLU A 122 -3.01 13.18 -11.10
CA GLU A 122 -4.38 13.61 -11.40
C GLU A 122 -4.93 13.07 -12.74
N ARG A 123 -4.09 12.48 -13.58
CA ARG A 123 -4.54 11.77 -14.80
C ARG A 123 -5.21 10.43 -14.52
N ALA A 124 -5.01 9.89 -13.33
CA ALA A 124 -5.77 8.74 -12.82
C ALA A 124 -7.12 9.20 -12.24
N GLY A 125 -8.00 8.26 -12.00
CA GLY A 125 -9.32 8.51 -11.42
C GLY A 125 -10.47 8.14 -12.35
N PRO A 126 -11.71 8.53 -12.00
CA PRO A 126 -12.90 8.15 -12.73
C PRO A 126 -12.99 8.82 -14.11
N GLY A 127 -13.46 8.05 -15.09
CA GLY A 127 -13.78 8.57 -16.41
C GLY A 127 -15.13 9.29 -16.44
N LEU A 128 -15.36 10.05 -17.51
CA LEU A 128 -16.62 10.76 -17.72
C LEU A 128 -17.53 10.00 -18.70
N GLY A 129 -18.83 9.95 -18.41
CA GLY A 129 -19.82 9.33 -19.27
C GLY A 129 -19.68 7.81 -19.32
N ASN A 130 -19.43 7.25 -20.50
CA ASN A 130 -19.30 5.79 -20.72
C ASN A 130 -17.85 5.30 -20.62
N LYS A 131 -16.92 6.13 -20.14
CA LYS A 131 -15.52 5.74 -19.92
C LYS A 131 -15.41 4.90 -18.66
N GLY A 132 -14.39 4.07 -18.60
CA GLY A 132 -14.00 3.35 -17.39
C GLY A 132 -13.22 4.24 -16.42
N ASP A 133 -12.63 3.61 -15.40
CA ASP A 133 -11.88 4.29 -14.34
C ASP A 133 -10.40 3.86 -14.34
N ILE A 134 -9.52 4.73 -13.83
CA ILE A 134 -8.12 4.37 -13.56
C ILE A 134 -7.90 4.36 -12.05
N THR A 135 -7.70 3.17 -11.49
CA THR A 135 -7.20 3.02 -10.12
C THR A 135 -5.67 2.99 -10.15
N ALA A 136 -5.04 4.01 -9.61
CA ALA A 136 -3.58 4.15 -9.64
C ALA A 136 -2.93 3.86 -8.29
N ILE A 137 -1.81 3.12 -8.33
CA ILE A 137 -0.97 2.85 -7.17
C ILE A 137 0.46 3.24 -7.50
N TYR A 138 0.98 4.20 -6.76
CA TYR A 138 2.32 4.72 -6.93
C TYR A 138 3.22 4.20 -5.81
N SER A 139 4.32 3.52 -6.16
CA SER A 139 5.33 3.20 -5.16
C SER A 139 6.24 4.40 -4.90
N VAL A 140 6.56 4.61 -3.64
CA VAL A 140 7.46 5.66 -3.16
C VAL A 140 8.60 5.00 -2.41
N LEU A 141 9.83 5.31 -2.81
CA LEU A 141 11.03 4.86 -2.11
C LEU A 141 11.43 5.92 -1.10
N VAL A 142 11.49 5.53 0.16
CA VAL A 142 11.92 6.41 1.27
C VAL A 142 13.17 5.85 1.93
N ALA A 143 14.16 6.71 2.23
CA ALA A 143 15.35 6.30 2.94
C ALA A 143 15.05 6.24 4.45
N GLY A 144 15.52 5.18 5.12
CA GLY A 144 15.40 5.08 6.59
C GLY A 144 13.98 5.08 7.15
N SER A 145 12.96 4.82 6.32
CA SER A 145 11.54 4.92 6.70
C SER A 145 11.09 6.36 7.03
N ASP A 146 11.78 7.36 6.51
CA ASP A 146 11.44 8.76 6.71
C ASP A 146 10.31 9.19 5.76
N MET A 147 9.09 9.25 6.30
CA MET A 147 7.90 9.66 5.54
C MET A 147 7.84 11.17 5.28
N GLU A 148 8.78 11.95 5.81
CA GLU A 148 8.91 13.40 5.57
C GLU A 148 9.90 13.72 4.42
N GLU A 149 10.44 12.69 3.76
CA GLU A 149 11.18 12.92 2.53
C GLU A 149 10.33 13.66 1.49
N PRO A 150 10.93 14.60 0.73
CA PRO A 150 10.18 15.52 -0.13
C PRO A 150 9.20 14.84 -1.09
N VAL A 151 9.60 13.75 -1.74
CA VAL A 151 8.74 13.05 -2.70
C VAL A 151 7.59 12.35 -1.96
N ALA A 152 7.84 11.76 -0.80
CA ALA A 152 6.81 11.10 0.01
C ALA A 152 5.79 12.12 0.51
N ASP A 153 6.24 13.26 1.01
CA ASP A 153 5.36 14.33 1.50
C ASP A 153 4.52 14.93 0.37
N MET A 154 5.14 15.24 -0.78
CA MET A 154 4.43 15.78 -1.94
C MET A 154 3.30 14.84 -2.39
N ILE A 155 3.60 13.54 -2.57
CA ILE A 155 2.61 12.59 -3.11
C ILE A 155 1.50 12.27 -2.10
N ARG A 156 1.79 12.26 -0.79
CA ARG A 156 0.78 12.10 0.26
C ARG A 156 -0.25 13.23 0.26
N GLY A 157 0.17 14.44 -0.09
CA GLY A 157 -0.73 15.59 -0.23
C GLY A 157 -1.69 15.48 -1.41
N ILE A 158 -1.34 14.71 -2.46
CA ILE A 158 -2.07 14.61 -3.72
C ILE A 158 -3.01 13.40 -3.73
N LEU A 159 -2.56 12.24 -3.21
CA LEU A 159 -3.29 10.98 -3.31
C LEU A 159 -4.35 10.80 -2.22
N ASP A 160 -5.32 9.90 -2.48
CA ASP A 160 -6.45 9.59 -1.59
C ASP A 160 -6.11 8.63 -0.45
N GLY A 161 -4.86 8.25 -0.30
CA GLY A 161 -4.39 7.40 0.77
C GLY A 161 -2.98 6.88 0.54
N HIS A 162 -2.46 6.18 1.53
CA HIS A 162 -1.15 5.55 1.43
C HIS A 162 -1.11 4.27 2.27
N ILE A 163 -0.34 3.31 1.78
CA ILE A 163 -0.01 2.05 2.47
C ILE A 163 1.46 2.11 2.85
N ILE A 164 1.75 2.04 4.15
CA ILE A 164 3.11 2.04 4.67
C ILE A 164 3.58 0.60 4.85
N LEU A 165 4.75 0.29 4.28
CA LEU A 165 5.45 -0.97 4.51
C LEU A 165 6.53 -0.75 5.57
N SER A 166 6.46 -1.49 6.67
CA SER A 166 7.36 -1.38 7.80
C SER A 166 8.47 -2.43 7.75
N ARG A 167 9.73 -1.97 7.86
CA ARG A 167 10.88 -2.86 7.99
C ARG A 167 10.81 -3.70 9.26
N GLN A 168 10.36 -3.13 10.38
CA GLN A 168 10.23 -3.85 11.66
C GLN A 168 9.24 -5.01 11.57
N ILE A 169 8.13 -4.83 10.83
CA ILE A 169 7.15 -5.88 10.57
C ILE A 169 7.76 -6.97 9.68
N ALA A 170 8.51 -6.59 8.64
CA ALA A 170 9.21 -7.54 7.77
C ALA A 170 10.27 -8.36 8.54
N GLU A 171 10.99 -7.76 9.47
CA GLU A 171 11.97 -8.43 10.34
C GLU A 171 11.30 -9.48 11.25
N ARG A 172 10.02 -9.28 11.60
CA ARG A 172 9.20 -10.27 12.32
C ARG A 172 8.62 -11.36 11.39
N GLN A 173 8.99 -11.38 10.09
CA GLN A 173 8.54 -12.34 9.08
C GLN A 173 7.03 -12.28 8.78
N ARG A 174 6.33 -11.19 9.10
CA ARG A 174 4.95 -10.99 8.69
C ARG A 174 4.91 -10.30 7.31
N TYR A 175 4.28 -10.95 6.34
CA TYR A 175 4.11 -10.46 4.98
C TYR A 175 2.65 -10.58 4.52
N PRO A 176 2.08 -9.54 3.83
CA PRO A 176 2.74 -8.25 3.52
C PRO A 176 3.06 -7.44 4.78
N ALA A 177 4.20 -6.75 4.75
CA ALA A 177 4.70 -5.99 5.92
C ALA A 177 3.98 -4.64 6.08
N ILE A 178 2.66 -4.63 5.98
CA ILE A 178 1.83 -3.42 6.03
C ILE A 178 1.68 -2.95 7.48
N ASP A 179 2.02 -1.70 7.72
CA ASP A 179 1.72 -0.99 8.95
C ASP A 179 0.30 -0.40 8.85
N VAL A 180 -0.67 -1.09 9.45
CA VAL A 180 -2.08 -0.71 9.39
C VAL A 180 -2.36 0.58 10.16
N LEU A 181 -1.63 0.85 11.24
CA LEU A 181 -1.84 2.04 12.06
C LEU A 181 -1.37 3.31 11.37
N ARG A 182 -0.26 3.23 10.62
CA ARG A 182 0.31 4.36 9.88
C ARG A 182 -0.22 4.49 8.46
N SER A 183 -0.93 3.48 7.96
CA SER A 183 -1.60 3.54 6.65
C SER A 183 -2.93 4.28 6.74
N VAL A 184 -3.27 5.04 5.69
CA VAL A 184 -4.47 5.89 5.67
C VAL A 184 -5.21 5.73 4.35
N SER A 185 -6.55 5.70 4.43
CA SER A 185 -7.45 5.82 3.27
C SER A 185 -8.41 6.98 3.49
N ARG A 186 -8.46 7.92 2.55
CA ARG A 186 -9.44 9.02 2.56
C ARG A 186 -10.82 8.57 2.05
N ALA A 187 -10.90 7.41 1.40
CA ALA A 187 -12.17 6.83 0.98
C ALA A 187 -13.01 6.31 2.17
N LEU A 188 -12.38 6.04 3.31
CA LEU A 188 -13.12 5.73 4.54
C LEU A 188 -13.68 7.03 5.18
N PRO A 189 -14.88 6.96 5.77
CA PRO A 189 -15.71 5.77 6.01
C PRO A 189 -16.60 5.33 4.82
N HIS A 190 -16.66 6.10 3.73
CA HIS A 190 -17.65 5.92 2.66
C HIS A 190 -17.45 4.64 1.83
N ALA A 191 -16.24 4.08 1.79
CA ALA A 191 -15.90 2.86 1.05
C ALA A 191 -16.23 1.57 1.81
N ALA A 192 -16.78 1.66 3.03
CA ALA A 192 -17.13 0.51 3.84
C ALA A 192 -18.53 0.70 4.48
N ALA A 193 -19.23 -0.39 4.79
CA ALA A 193 -20.48 -0.35 5.52
C ALA A 193 -20.27 0.09 6.98
N ASP A 194 -21.35 0.47 7.68
CA ASP A 194 -21.24 0.99 9.05
C ASP A 194 -20.68 -0.02 10.05
N ASP A 195 -21.06 -1.29 9.91
CA ASP A 195 -20.56 -2.42 10.69
C ASP A 195 -19.10 -2.74 10.39
N GLU A 196 -18.70 -2.72 9.11
CA GLU A 196 -17.31 -2.84 8.69
C GLU A 196 -16.45 -1.71 9.24
N ASN A 197 -16.94 -0.46 9.16
CA ASN A 197 -16.29 0.69 9.76
C ASN A 197 -16.13 0.56 11.28
N ALA A 198 -17.11 -0.04 11.97
CA ALA A 198 -17.02 -0.32 13.41
C ALA A 198 -15.91 -1.34 13.70
N LEU A 199 -15.83 -2.42 12.92
CA LEU A 199 -14.77 -3.43 13.03
C LEU A 199 -13.38 -2.84 12.74
N ILE A 200 -13.24 -2.02 11.71
CA ILE A 200 -11.98 -1.31 11.39
C ILE A 200 -11.54 -0.46 12.57
N ARG A 201 -12.44 0.34 13.16
CA ARG A 201 -12.12 1.19 14.33
C ARG A 201 -11.69 0.37 15.53
N ARG A 202 -12.41 -0.74 15.83
CA ARG A 202 -12.08 -1.64 16.95
C ARG A 202 -10.70 -2.27 16.74
N CYS A 203 -10.44 -2.83 15.56
CA CYS A 203 -9.15 -3.42 15.20
C CYS A 203 -8.01 -2.41 15.39
N ARG A 204 -8.15 -1.21 14.83
CA ARG A 204 -7.13 -0.17 14.96
C ARG A 204 -6.92 0.27 16.40
N LYS A 205 -7.99 0.41 17.20
CA LYS A 205 -7.88 0.71 18.65
C LYS A 205 -7.10 -0.37 19.38
N THR A 206 -7.41 -1.64 19.14
CA THR A 206 -6.72 -2.79 19.75
C THR A 206 -5.24 -2.82 19.38
N LEU A 207 -4.91 -2.63 18.10
CA LEU A 207 -3.52 -2.61 17.63
C LEU A 207 -2.73 -1.42 18.21
N ALA A 208 -3.34 -0.23 18.29
CA ALA A 208 -2.71 0.96 18.85
C ALA A 208 -2.39 0.77 20.34
N LEU A 209 -3.34 0.24 21.11
CA LEU A 209 -3.13 -0.05 22.53
C LEU A 209 -2.03 -1.09 22.74
N TYR A 210 -1.99 -2.14 21.92
CA TYR A 210 -0.89 -3.10 21.97
C TYR A 210 0.48 -2.45 21.67
N GLU A 211 0.56 -1.58 20.64
CA GLU A 211 1.83 -0.87 20.30
C GLU A 211 2.31 0.00 21.48
N GLU A 212 1.40 0.64 22.21
CA GLU A 212 1.73 1.41 23.42
C GLU A 212 2.23 0.52 24.58
N LEU A 213 1.67 -0.68 24.71
CA LEU A 213 2.01 -1.61 25.81
C LEU A 213 3.24 -2.49 25.50
N GLU A 214 3.59 -2.69 24.23
CA GLU A 214 4.68 -3.58 23.81
C GLU A 214 6.03 -3.29 24.52
N PRO A 215 6.46 -2.03 24.72
CA PRO A 215 7.69 -1.74 25.48
C PRO A 215 7.61 -2.19 26.94
N MET A 216 6.45 -2.05 27.57
CA MET A 216 6.26 -2.48 28.97
C MET A 216 6.27 -4.00 29.08
N LEU A 217 5.66 -4.70 28.12
CA LEU A 217 5.68 -6.16 28.05
C LEU A 217 7.12 -6.69 27.89
N ARG A 218 7.89 -6.09 26.99
CA ARG A 218 9.31 -6.47 26.77
C ARG A 218 10.20 -6.22 27.99
N ALA A 219 9.85 -5.19 28.77
CA ALA A 219 10.59 -4.85 30.00
C ALA A 219 10.10 -5.63 31.23
N ASN A 220 9.10 -6.49 31.11
CA ASN A 220 8.43 -7.17 32.24
C ASN A 220 7.82 -6.20 33.28
N LEU A 221 7.36 -5.04 32.83
CA LEU A 221 6.75 -4.00 33.68
C LEU A 221 5.22 -3.96 33.60
N TYR A 222 4.61 -4.74 32.70
CA TYR A 222 3.15 -4.81 32.55
C TYR A 222 2.57 -5.72 33.64
N GLU A 223 1.51 -5.25 34.33
CA GLU A 223 0.82 -5.98 35.37
C GLU A 223 -0.58 -6.39 34.89
N PHE A 224 -0.74 -7.65 34.55
CA PHE A 224 -2.01 -8.22 34.13
C PHE A 224 -3.11 -8.08 35.19
N GLY A 225 -4.35 -7.87 34.75
CA GLY A 225 -5.53 -7.73 35.61
C GLY A 225 -5.77 -6.32 36.13
N LYS A 226 -4.90 -5.35 35.84
CA LYS A 226 -5.08 -3.95 36.24
C LYS A 226 -5.77 -3.10 35.15
N ASP A 227 -5.59 -3.45 33.88
CA ASP A 227 -6.18 -2.78 32.72
C ASP A 227 -6.85 -3.81 31.81
N ALA A 228 -8.17 -3.87 31.86
CA ALA A 228 -8.95 -4.85 31.09
C ALA A 228 -8.83 -4.63 29.56
N ASP A 229 -8.74 -3.35 29.10
CA ASP A 229 -8.56 -3.04 27.67
C ASP A 229 -7.14 -3.45 27.21
N GLY A 230 -6.14 -3.21 28.06
CA GLY A 230 -4.76 -3.62 27.81
C GLY A 230 -4.62 -5.14 27.75
N ASP A 231 -5.14 -5.86 28.74
CA ASP A 231 -5.14 -7.33 28.79
C ASP A 231 -5.78 -7.92 27.53
N ASN A 232 -6.94 -7.37 27.15
CA ASN A 232 -7.65 -7.79 25.94
C ASN A 232 -6.85 -7.52 24.66
N SER A 233 -6.20 -6.36 24.55
CA SER A 233 -5.35 -6.05 23.38
C SER A 233 -4.18 -7.00 23.24
N ILE A 234 -3.54 -7.36 24.35
CA ILE A 234 -2.44 -8.33 24.40
C ILE A 234 -2.91 -9.72 23.98
N ALA A 235 -4.07 -10.14 24.45
CA ALA A 235 -4.64 -11.45 24.11
C ALA A 235 -5.06 -11.56 22.63
N LEU A 236 -5.58 -10.48 22.04
CA LEU A 236 -6.03 -10.45 20.64
C LEU A 236 -4.91 -10.26 19.62
N PHE A 237 -3.82 -9.61 20.00
CA PHE A 237 -2.74 -9.24 19.07
C PHE A 237 -2.19 -10.41 18.25
N PRO A 238 -1.90 -11.61 18.80
CA PRO A 238 -1.37 -12.72 18.00
C PRO A 238 -2.31 -13.15 16.86
N ALA A 239 -3.62 -13.17 17.12
CA ALA A 239 -4.63 -13.54 16.12
C ALA A 239 -4.78 -12.44 15.06
N LEU A 240 -4.74 -11.16 15.45
CA LEU A 240 -4.78 -10.03 14.53
C LEU A 240 -3.52 -9.97 13.66
N ASP A 241 -2.34 -10.20 14.23
CA ASP A 241 -1.07 -10.20 13.49
C ASP A 241 -1.03 -11.35 12.47
N ALA A 242 -1.49 -12.54 12.85
CA ALA A 242 -1.63 -13.69 11.94
C ALA A 242 -2.65 -13.39 10.82
N PHE A 243 -3.80 -12.81 11.15
CA PHE A 243 -4.81 -12.39 10.18
C PHE A 243 -4.25 -11.44 9.13
N MET A 244 -3.50 -10.41 9.55
CA MET A 244 -2.87 -9.44 8.64
C MET A 244 -1.81 -10.07 7.72
N GLY A 245 -1.28 -11.24 8.06
CA GLY A 245 -0.36 -12.03 7.23
C GLY A 245 -1.03 -13.06 6.33
N THR A 246 -2.33 -13.26 6.46
CA THR A 246 -3.08 -14.29 5.74
C THR A 246 -3.67 -13.73 4.44
N LYS A 247 -3.67 -14.54 3.38
CA LYS A 247 -4.42 -14.23 2.16
C LYS A 247 -5.89 -14.55 2.38
N SER A 248 -6.78 -13.66 1.91
CA SER A 248 -8.23 -13.92 1.89
C SER A 248 -8.67 -14.27 0.46
N PRO A 249 -8.64 -15.55 0.05
CA PRO A 249 -9.02 -15.96 -1.30
C PRO A 249 -10.52 -15.78 -1.55
N ASP A 250 -11.33 -15.76 -0.49
CA ASP A 250 -12.80 -15.67 -0.56
C ASP A 250 -13.29 -14.21 -0.55
N GLY A 251 -12.38 -13.25 -0.72
CA GLY A 251 -12.70 -11.84 -0.89
C GLY A 251 -12.82 -11.03 0.40
N ILE A 252 -13.33 -9.80 0.28
CA ILE A 252 -13.37 -8.80 1.34
C ILE A 252 -14.38 -9.19 2.42
N ALA A 253 -15.56 -9.71 2.05
CA ALA A 253 -16.60 -10.09 3.02
C ALA A 253 -16.08 -11.17 3.98
N ALA A 254 -15.44 -12.23 3.47
CA ALA A 254 -14.85 -13.28 4.29
C ALA A 254 -13.72 -12.76 5.21
N ALA A 255 -13.00 -11.74 4.78
CA ALA A 255 -12.00 -11.08 5.62
C ALA A 255 -12.65 -10.33 6.80
N PHE A 256 -13.76 -9.65 6.58
CA PHE A 256 -14.53 -9.01 7.66
C PHE A 256 -15.15 -10.02 8.61
N ASP A 257 -15.71 -11.14 8.11
CA ASP A 257 -16.22 -12.23 8.95
C ASP A 257 -15.12 -12.80 9.87
N THR A 258 -13.93 -13.01 9.32
CA THR A 258 -12.75 -13.46 10.08
C THR A 258 -12.35 -12.43 11.13
N LEU A 259 -12.28 -11.14 10.76
CA LEU A 259 -11.95 -10.06 11.69
C LEU A 259 -12.98 -9.95 12.83
N GLN A 260 -14.27 -10.10 12.51
CA GLN A 260 -15.34 -10.11 13.51
C GLN A 260 -15.19 -11.29 14.48
N SER A 261 -14.87 -12.49 13.96
CA SER A 261 -14.63 -13.66 14.79
C SER A 261 -13.46 -13.47 15.76
N ILE A 262 -12.37 -12.83 15.31
CA ILE A 262 -11.21 -12.54 16.17
C ILE A 262 -11.56 -11.52 17.24
N LEU A 263 -12.25 -10.43 16.90
CA LEU A 263 -12.58 -9.35 17.82
C LEU A 263 -13.71 -9.71 18.78
N GLY A 264 -14.52 -10.73 18.48
CA GLY A 264 -15.70 -11.12 19.25
C GLY A 264 -16.83 -10.08 19.24
N PRO A 265 -18.02 -10.40 19.78
CA PRO A 265 -19.19 -9.53 19.73
C PRO A 265 -19.00 -8.21 20.52
N ASP A 266 -18.33 -8.26 21.68
CA ASP A 266 -18.16 -7.10 22.60
C ASP A 266 -16.69 -6.65 22.77
N GLY A 267 -15.79 -7.06 21.87
CA GLY A 267 -14.36 -6.72 21.98
C GLY A 267 -13.63 -7.46 23.09
N GLN A 268 -14.22 -8.47 23.68
CA GLN A 268 -13.54 -9.37 24.62
C GLN A 268 -12.87 -10.50 23.83
N ALA A 269 -11.65 -10.86 24.22
CA ALA A 269 -10.97 -12.02 23.66
C ALA A 269 -11.82 -13.29 23.92
N PRO A 270 -11.86 -14.23 22.95
CA PRO A 270 -12.44 -15.55 23.25
C PRO A 270 -11.68 -16.12 24.45
N VAL A 271 -12.43 -16.48 25.49
CA VAL A 271 -11.89 -17.15 26.67
C VAL A 271 -11.25 -18.45 26.17
N PRO A 272 -9.94 -18.72 26.42
CA PRO A 272 -9.39 -20.01 26.10
C PRO A 272 -10.25 -21.08 26.81
N GLU A 273 -10.71 -22.08 26.07
CA GLU A 273 -11.30 -23.28 26.68
C GLU A 273 -10.18 -23.91 27.52
N GLU A 274 -10.22 -23.64 28.85
CA GLU A 274 -9.43 -24.42 29.79
C GLU A 274 -9.88 -25.87 29.60
N GLU A 275 -8.95 -26.74 29.21
CA GLU A 275 -9.13 -28.18 29.34
C GLU A 275 -9.60 -28.46 30.77
N ILE A 276 -10.87 -28.72 30.90
CA ILE A 276 -11.42 -29.28 32.13
C ILE A 276 -10.78 -30.66 32.28
N LYS A 277 -9.63 -30.70 32.96
CA LYS A 277 -9.09 -31.94 33.49
C LYS A 277 -10.07 -32.37 34.55
N THR A 278 -11.03 -33.21 34.17
CA THR A 278 -11.79 -34.07 35.08
C THR A 278 -10.77 -35.04 35.69
N GLU A 279 -10.27 -34.69 36.87
CA GLU A 279 -9.72 -35.69 37.79
C GLU A 279 -10.91 -36.49 38.29
N GLY A 280 -10.97 -37.77 37.86
CA GLY A 280 -11.78 -38.83 38.42
C GLY A 280 -10.92 -39.85 39.13
#